data_ceef88f09f4e1b4a46ae56a92a4e07fc
#
_entry.id   ceef88f09f4e1b4a46ae56a92a4e07fc
#
_cell.length_a   1.000
_cell.length_b   1.000
_cell.length_c   1.000
_cell.angle_alpha   90.00
_cell.angle_beta   90.00
_cell.angle_gamma   90.00
#
_symmetry.space_group_name_H-M   'P 1'
#
loop_
_entity.id
_entity.type
_entity.pdbx_description
1 polymer ?
#
loop_
_entity_poly.entity_id
_entity_poly.type
_entity_poly.pdbx_seq_one_letter_code
_entity_poly.pdbx_strand_id
1 'polypeptide(L)'
;MYRDDPLDDEAELRALLGDDPVDQLVAAPLIGSRSALETALDVLRVLQGWVDDDAAARWFISPQRRLEGRTPVAALSSGALEEVEDAARAWAAAQG
;
A
#
# COMPACT_ATOMS: atom_id res chain seq x y z
N MET A 1 -6.53 7.38 -23.53
CA MET A 1 -6.56 7.60 -22.08
C MET A 1 -5.49 6.77 -21.39
N TYR A 2 -4.70 7.40 -20.60
CA TYR A 2 -3.56 6.72 -19.99
C TYR A 2 -3.78 6.45 -18.53
N ARG A 3 -3.55 5.21 -18.17
CA ARG A 3 -3.76 4.72 -16.83
C ARG A 3 -2.50 4.84 -15.98
N ASP A 4 -1.41 5.25 -16.60
CA ASP A 4 -0.11 5.27 -15.94
C ASP A 4 0.23 6.61 -15.34
N ASP A 5 -0.69 7.57 -15.40
CA ASP A 5 -0.48 8.87 -14.80
C ASP A 5 -0.38 8.73 -13.28
N PRO A 6 0.74 9.15 -12.66
CA PRO A 6 0.89 9.03 -11.21
C PRO A 6 -0.21 9.74 -10.41
N LEU A 7 -0.74 10.84 -10.97
CA LEU A 7 -1.83 11.55 -10.29
C LEU A 7 -3.10 10.72 -10.25
N ASP A 8 -3.37 9.96 -11.32
CA ASP A 8 -4.53 9.07 -11.34
C ASP A 8 -4.37 7.93 -10.35
N ASP A 9 -3.16 7.38 -10.22
CA ASP A 9 -2.89 6.31 -9.27
C ASP A 9 -3.03 6.81 -7.84
N GLU A 10 -2.51 8.00 -7.55
CA GLU A 10 -2.66 8.57 -6.21
C GLU A 10 -4.13 8.84 -5.91
N ALA A 11 -4.89 9.34 -6.89
CA ALA A 11 -6.31 9.60 -6.70
C ALA A 11 -7.06 8.30 -6.42
N GLU A 12 -6.71 7.23 -7.10
CA GLU A 12 -7.33 5.92 -6.84
C GLU A 12 -7.04 5.48 -5.40
N LEU A 13 -5.80 5.62 -4.96
CA LEU A 13 -5.43 5.23 -3.61
C LEU A 13 -6.17 6.07 -2.57
N ARG A 14 -6.31 7.37 -2.82
CA ARG A 14 -7.07 8.25 -1.92
C ARG A 14 -8.55 7.86 -1.87
N ALA A 15 -9.11 7.43 -3.00
CA ALA A 15 -10.50 6.99 -3.01
C ALA A 15 -10.68 5.72 -2.18
N LEU A 16 -9.67 4.85 -2.14
CA LEU A 16 -9.76 3.59 -1.42
C LEU A 16 -9.43 3.74 0.06
N LEU A 17 -8.41 4.50 0.40
CA LEU A 17 -7.89 4.58 1.77
C LEU A 17 -8.34 5.83 2.51
N GLY A 18 -8.74 6.88 1.80
CA GLY A 18 -8.98 8.18 2.39
C GLY A 18 -7.72 9.04 2.32
N ASP A 19 -7.89 10.33 2.59
CA ASP A 19 -6.79 11.28 2.44
C ASP A 19 -5.73 11.11 3.52
N ASP A 20 -6.11 10.87 4.76
CA ASP A 20 -5.15 10.82 5.86
C ASP A 20 -4.08 9.75 5.67
N PRO A 21 -4.43 8.48 5.37
CA PRO A 21 -3.40 7.47 5.12
C PRO A 21 -2.50 7.80 3.95
N VAL A 22 -3.06 8.35 2.87
CA VAL A 22 -2.25 8.69 1.70
C VAL A 22 -1.34 9.87 2.01
N ASP A 23 -1.81 10.83 2.79
CA ASP A 23 -0.96 11.96 3.20
C ASP A 23 0.22 11.47 4.03
N GLN A 24 0.04 10.46 4.88
CA GLN A 24 1.14 9.85 5.61
C GLN A 24 2.18 9.26 4.66
N LEU A 25 1.72 8.60 3.60
CA LEU A 25 2.63 8.00 2.63
C LEU A 25 3.39 9.06 1.85
N VAL A 26 2.70 10.12 1.45
CA VAL A 26 3.33 11.22 0.71
C VAL A 26 4.38 11.92 1.57
N ALA A 27 4.11 12.10 2.85
CA ALA A 27 5.00 12.82 3.75
C ALA A 27 6.20 11.98 4.20
N ALA A 28 6.17 10.66 4.00
CA ALA A 28 7.24 9.79 4.46
C ALA A 28 8.54 10.06 3.69
N PRO A 29 9.69 10.00 4.35
CA PRO A 29 10.97 10.23 3.66
C PRO A 29 11.28 9.09 2.70
N LEU A 30 12.08 9.38 1.67
CA LEU A 30 12.52 8.38 0.72
C LEU A 30 13.48 7.39 1.41
N ILE A 31 13.38 6.13 1.00
CA ILE A 31 14.32 5.10 1.42
C ILE A 31 15.13 4.74 0.18
N GLY A 32 16.35 5.26 0.14
CA GLY A 32 17.11 5.22 -1.11
C GLY A 32 16.41 6.08 -2.14
N SER A 33 16.06 5.50 -3.29
CA SER A 33 15.32 6.21 -4.33
C SER A 33 13.84 5.84 -4.34
N ARG A 34 13.35 5.11 -3.31
CA ARG A 34 11.97 4.61 -3.27
C ARG A 34 11.13 5.44 -2.32
N SER A 35 9.90 5.72 -2.71
CA SER A 35 8.95 6.41 -1.84
C SER A 35 7.93 5.42 -1.28
N ALA A 36 7.39 5.77 -0.10
CA ALA A 36 6.32 4.98 0.49
C ALA A 36 5.09 4.94 -0.41
N LEU A 37 4.78 6.07 -1.05
CA LEU A 37 3.63 6.15 -1.95
C LEU A 37 3.80 5.22 -3.15
N GLU A 38 4.95 5.24 -3.80
CA GLU A 38 5.19 4.36 -4.95
C GLU A 38 5.11 2.90 -4.54
N THR A 39 5.68 2.55 -3.39
CA THR A 39 5.61 1.18 -2.90
C THR A 39 4.16 0.79 -2.60
N ALA A 40 3.38 1.69 -2.02
CA ALA A 40 1.97 1.43 -1.76
C ALA A 40 1.20 1.17 -3.06
N LEU A 41 1.50 1.93 -4.11
CA LEU A 41 0.86 1.72 -5.41
C LEU A 41 1.22 0.36 -5.99
N ASP A 42 2.48 -0.04 -5.90
CA ASP A 42 2.90 -1.36 -6.36
C ASP A 42 2.17 -2.47 -5.59
N VAL A 43 2.08 -2.30 -4.26
CA VAL A 43 1.37 -3.26 -3.42
C VAL A 43 -0.11 -3.32 -3.79
N LEU A 44 -0.73 -2.18 -4.03
CA LEU A 44 -2.13 -2.15 -4.46
C LEU A 44 -2.33 -2.98 -5.72
N ARG A 45 -1.44 -2.85 -6.70
CA ARG A 45 -1.54 -3.63 -7.93
C ARG A 45 -1.44 -5.13 -7.67
N VAL A 46 -0.53 -5.52 -6.76
CA VAL A 46 -0.42 -6.94 -6.38
C VAL A 46 -1.74 -7.42 -5.78
N LEU A 47 -2.30 -6.66 -4.84
CA LEU A 47 -3.54 -7.06 -4.17
C LEU A 47 -4.71 -7.12 -5.13
N GLN A 48 -4.79 -6.18 -6.06
CA GLN A 48 -5.89 -6.13 -7.03
C GLN A 48 -5.91 -7.34 -7.96
N GLY A 49 -4.79 -8.04 -8.08
CA GLY A 49 -4.75 -9.28 -8.84
C GLY A 49 -5.37 -10.46 -8.11
N TRP A 50 -5.64 -10.33 -6.81
CA TRP A 50 -6.12 -11.43 -5.99
C TRP A 50 -7.45 -11.16 -5.28
N VAL A 51 -7.72 -9.89 -4.95
CA VAL A 51 -8.91 -9.53 -4.18
C VAL A 51 -9.53 -8.27 -4.76
N ASP A 52 -10.75 -7.96 -4.33
CA ASP A 52 -11.40 -6.74 -4.77
C ASP A 52 -10.85 -5.52 -4.03
N ASP A 53 -11.27 -4.33 -4.48
CA ASP A 53 -10.76 -3.09 -3.95
C ASP A 53 -11.07 -2.89 -2.47
N ASP A 54 -12.24 -3.32 -2.02
CA ASP A 54 -12.61 -3.19 -0.61
C ASP A 54 -11.68 -4.01 0.29
N ALA A 55 -11.37 -5.23 -0.12
CA ALA A 55 -10.48 -6.08 0.64
C ALA A 55 -9.06 -5.53 0.62
N ALA A 56 -8.61 -5.03 -0.53
CA ALA A 56 -7.29 -4.43 -0.63
C ALA A 56 -7.17 -3.19 0.26
N ALA A 57 -8.18 -2.34 0.24
CA ALA A 57 -8.17 -1.14 1.08
C ALA A 57 -8.13 -1.49 2.56
N ARG A 58 -8.94 -2.46 2.97
CA ARG A 58 -8.96 -2.90 4.37
C ARG A 58 -7.61 -3.43 4.81
N TRP A 59 -6.92 -4.15 3.92
CA TRP A 59 -5.60 -4.68 4.25
C TRP A 59 -4.63 -3.56 4.63
N PHE A 60 -4.64 -2.48 3.85
CA PHE A 60 -3.70 -1.35 4.08
C PHE A 60 -3.88 -0.69 5.44
N ILE A 61 -5.09 -0.67 5.96
CA ILE A 61 -5.39 0.06 7.19
C ILE A 61 -5.69 -0.85 8.38
N SER A 62 -5.41 -2.14 8.26
CA SER A 62 -5.61 -3.10 9.34
C SER A 62 -4.26 -3.57 9.87
N PRO A 63 -4.13 -3.80 11.18
CA PRO A 63 -2.89 -4.33 11.73
C PRO A 63 -2.57 -5.69 11.14
N GLN A 64 -1.30 -5.91 10.80
CA GLN A 64 -0.85 -7.16 10.20
C GLN A 64 0.15 -7.85 11.10
N ARG A 65 -0.05 -9.13 11.33
CA ARG A 65 0.85 -9.91 12.18
C ARG A 65 2.27 -9.90 11.62
N ARG A 66 2.41 -10.00 10.30
CA ARG A 66 3.73 -10.00 9.66
C ARG A 66 4.46 -8.67 9.80
N LEU A 67 3.75 -7.62 10.17
CA LEU A 67 4.32 -6.31 10.38
C LEU A 67 4.36 -5.94 11.87
N GLU A 68 4.34 -6.96 12.73
CA GLU A 68 4.42 -6.79 14.18
C GLU A 68 3.25 -5.98 14.72
N GLY A 69 2.09 -6.15 14.12
CA GLY A 69 0.88 -5.47 14.57
C GLY A 69 0.69 -4.08 13.98
N ARG A 70 1.63 -3.60 13.15
CA ARG A 70 1.48 -2.31 12.49
C ARG A 70 0.57 -2.44 11.28
N THR A 71 -0.11 -1.35 10.92
CA THR A 71 -0.80 -1.33 9.64
C THR A 71 0.23 -1.17 8.52
N PRO A 72 -0.09 -1.68 7.31
CA PRO A 72 0.81 -1.46 6.18
C PRO A 72 1.12 0.01 5.93
N VAL A 73 0.13 0.91 6.10
CA VAL A 73 0.37 2.34 5.92
C VAL A 73 1.41 2.83 6.93
N ALA A 74 1.28 2.46 8.19
CA ALA A 74 2.23 2.87 9.21
C ALA A 74 3.62 2.30 8.95
N ALA A 75 3.69 1.04 8.55
CA ALA A 75 4.96 0.39 8.25
C ALA A 75 5.66 1.05 7.06
N LEU A 76 4.91 1.36 5.99
CA LEU A 76 5.47 2.07 4.83
C LEU A 76 5.97 3.45 5.24
N SER A 77 5.21 4.16 6.06
CA SER A 77 5.59 5.50 6.50
C SER A 77 6.86 5.49 7.32
N SER A 78 7.16 4.39 8.00
CA SER A 78 8.38 4.25 8.80
C SER A 78 9.54 3.67 7.99
N GLY A 79 9.36 3.38 6.71
CA GLY A 79 10.42 2.92 5.83
C GLY A 79 10.52 1.42 5.65
N ALA A 80 9.60 0.64 6.19
CA ALA A 80 9.60 -0.82 6.08
C ALA A 80 9.02 -1.28 4.75
N LEU A 81 9.61 -0.83 3.64
CA LEU A 81 9.04 -1.03 2.30
C LEU A 81 9.02 -2.50 1.90
N GLU A 82 10.16 -3.19 2.06
CA GLU A 82 10.27 -4.59 1.65
C GLU A 82 9.39 -5.49 2.51
N GLU A 83 9.32 -5.20 3.80
CA GLU A 83 8.49 -5.97 4.71
C GLU A 83 7.03 -5.91 4.30
N VAL A 84 6.56 -4.73 3.89
CA VAL A 84 5.18 -4.57 3.45
C VAL A 84 4.95 -5.31 2.14
N GLU A 85 5.90 -5.22 1.20
CA GLU A 85 5.78 -5.96 -0.06
C GLU A 85 5.68 -7.47 0.19
N ASP A 86 6.54 -7.99 1.07
CA ASP A 86 6.52 -9.41 1.39
C ASP A 86 5.22 -9.81 2.09
N ALA A 87 4.77 -8.98 3.02
CA ALA A 87 3.51 -9.25 3.73
C ALA A 87 2.32 -9.25 2.76
N ALA A 88 2.32 -8.34 1.79
CA ALA A 88 1.25 -8.27 0.79
C ALA A 88 1.22 -9.53 -0.06
N ARG A 89 2.38 -9.97 -0.53
CA ARG A 89 2.44 -11.18 -1.36
C ARG A 89 1.99 -12.40 -0.58
N ALA A 90 2.41 -12.52 0.68
CA ALA A 90 2.03 -13.65 1.50
C ALA A 90 0.53 -13.65 1.78
N TRP A 91 -0.03 -12.49 2.09
CA TRP A 91 -1.46 -12.37 2.34
C TRP A 91 -2.28 -12.69 1.09
N ALA A 92 -1.86 -12.12 -0.05
CA ALA A 92 -2.55 -12.35 -1.32
C ALA A 92 -2.54 -13.83 -1.70
N ALA A 93 -1.39 -14.49 -1.54
CA ALA A 93 -1.28 -15.91 -1.85
C ALA A 93 -2.22 -16.75 -0.99
N ALA A 94 -2.47 -16.31 0.24
CA ALA A 94 -3.39 -17.03 1.13
C ALA A 94 -4.86 -16.88 0.74
N GLN A 95 -5.18 -15.87 -0.07
CA GLN A 95 -6.55 -15.65 -0.55
C GLN A 95 -6.87 -16.53 -1.77
N GLY A 96 -5.86 -16.95 -2.49
CA GLY A 96 -6.04 -17.81 -3.64
C GLY A 96 -5.97 -19.25 -3.26
#